data_ef8dd1da0c26a0617ad66f294f42d14a
#
_entry.id   ef8dd1da0c26a0617ad66f294f42d14a
#
_cell.length_a   1.000
_cell.length_b   1.000
_cell.length_c   1.000
_cell.angle_alpha   90.00
_cell.angle_beta   90.00
_cell.angle_gamma   90.00
#
_symmetry.space_group_name_H-M   'P 1'
#
loop_
_entity.id
_entity.type
_entity.pdbx_description
1 polymer ?
#
loop_
_entity_poly.entity_id
_entity_poly.type
_entity_poly.pdbx_seq_one_letter_code
_entity_poly.pdbx_strand_id
1 'polypeptide(L)'
;MGEKACEPFQFVFNGFLKVAFQGSRVTSDAGLVLVRELDERLGLEAIIAEHLSDSRHGLNTQFRLPDLLRQSVYSRLAGYEDLNDAARLSTDPTFRLIGSPKRWDRSAALTSTLHWFETELLTREENLVGLMAVNRDVIGHAETWDRSDRTVLDMDSSESPVHGQQEGSAYNGHFESV
;
A
#
# COMPACT_ATOMS: atom_id res chain seq x y z
N MET A 1 3.37 -8.70 -41.39
CA MET A 1 4.29 -8.25 -40.34
C MET A 1 3.85 -8.94 -39.07
N GLY A 2 4.50 -10.05 -38.67
CA GLY A 2 4.08 -10.82 -37.51
C GLY A 2 4.42 -10.08 -36.22
N GLU A 3 3.44 -9.88 -35.35
CA GLU A 3 3.65 -9.44 -33.98
C GLU A 3 4.62 -10.40 -33.31
N LYS A 4 5.75 -9.87 -32.85
CA LYS A 4 6.64 -10.62 -31.98
C LYS A 4 5.85 -10.94 -30.73
N ALA A 5 5.60 -12.22 -30.48
CA ALA A 5 5.05 -12.67 -29.20
C ALA A 5 5.98 -12.14 -28.09
N CYS A 6 5.48 -11.18 -27.32
CA CYS A 6 6.18 -10.68 -26.16
C CYS A 6 6.23 -11.81 -25.13
N GLU A 7 7.41 -12.20 -24.68
CA GLU A 7 7.53 -13.21 -23.64
C GLU A 7 6.75 -12.76 -22.39
N PRO A 8 6.05 -13.68 -21.72
CA PRO A 8 5.28 -13.33 -20.53
C PRO A 8 6.20 -12.79 -19.46
N PHE A 9 5.87 -11.62 -18.90
CA PHE A 9 6.59 -11.05 -17.76
C PHE A 9 6.35 -11.91 -16.52
N GLN A 10 7.41 -12.30 -15.83
CA GLN A 10 7.36 -13.10 -14.61
C GLN A 10 7.64 -12.21 -13.39
N PHE A 11 6.81 -12.35 -12.36
CA PHE A 11 6.96 -11.55 -11.13
C PHE A 11 7.96 -12.16 -10.16
N VAL A 12 8.73 -11.31 -9.47
CA VAL A 12 9.68 -11.73 -8.42
C VAL A 12 8.93 -12.19 -7.17
N PHE A 13 7.87 -11.52 -6.79
CA PHE A 13 7.08 -11.87 -5.59
C PHE A 13 6.30 -13.20 -5.75
N ASN A 14 6.03 -13.66 -6.98
CA ASN A 14 5.36 -14.91 -7.25
C ASN A 14 5.75 -15.47 -8.62
N GLY A 15 6.69 -16.41 -8.65
CA GLY A 15 7.20 -17.03 -9.87
C GLY A 15 6.19 -17.90 -10.65
N PHE A 16 5.02 -18.20 -10.08
CA PHE A 16 3.95 -18.91 -10.78
C PHE A 16 3.04 -17.96 -11.57
N LEU A 17 3.11 -16.66 -11.27
CA LEU A 17 2.31 -15.65 -11.94
C LEU A 17 3.01 -15.16 -13.20
N LYS A 18 2.31 -15.24 -14.33
CA LYS A 18 2.79 -14.72 -15.62
C LYS A 18 1.77 -13.72 -16.15
N VAL A 19 2.24 -12.56 -16.58
CA VAL A 19 1.40 -11.58 -17.29
C VAL A 19 1.55 -11.80 -18.79
N ALA A 20 0.43 -12.10 -19.43
CA ALA A 20 0.35 -12.13 -20.88
C ALA A 20 -0.71 -11.10 -21.32
N PHE A 21 -0.30 -10.15 -22.13
CA PHE A 21 -1.21 -9.15 -22.69
C PHE A 21 -2.02 -9.77 -23.85
N GLN A 22 -3.07 -10.51 -23.51
CA GLN A 22 -3.92 -11.20 -24.49
C GLN A 22 -5.31 -10.57 -24.69
N GLY A 23 -5.54 -9.40 -24.10
CA GLY A 23 -6.69 -8.53 -24.40
C GLY A 23 -8.06 -8.98 -23.90
N SER A 24 -8.22 -10.03 -23.09
CA SER A 24 -9.53 -10.62 -22.85
C SER A 24 -10.06 -10.69 -21.40
N ARG A 25 -9.32 -10.23 -20.40
CA ARG A 25 -9.83 -10.18 -19.00
C ARG A 25 -9.34 -8.92 -18.29
N VAL A 26 -10.25 -7.98 -18.12
CA VAL A 26 -10.03 -6.74 -17.35
C VAL A 26 -10.66 -6.96 -15.98
N THR A 27 -9.84 -7.04 -14.93
CA THR A 27 -10.29 -6.81 -13.56
C THR A 27 -10.01 -5.34 -13.21
N SER A 28 -10.86 -4.68 -12.46
CA SER A 28 -10.71 -3.24 -12.13
C SER A 28 -9.37 -2.93 -11.49
N ASP A 29 -8.83 -3.85 -10.69
CA ASP A 29 -7.66 -3.61 -9.85
C ASP A 29 -6.40 -4.39 -10.29
N ALA A 30 -6.39 -4.93 -11.51
CA ALA A 30 -5.26 -5.73 -12.03
C ALA A 30 -3.93 -4.94 -12.06
N GLY A 31 -3.98 -3.62 -12.18
CA GLY A 31 -2.81 -2.75 -12.12
C GLY A 31 -2.01 -2.85 -10.82
N LEU A 32 -2.66 -3.18 -9.71
CA LEU A 32 -1.99 -3.38 -8.42
C LEU A 32 -0.95 -4.51 -8.42
N VAL A 33 -1.04 -5.46 -9.35
CA VAL A 33 -0.04 -6.51 -9.51
C VAL A 33 1.32 -5.92 -9.89
N LEU A 34 1.34 -4.86 -10.71
CA LEU A 34 2.56 -4.14 -11.06
C LEU A 34 3.09 -3.33 -9.87
N VAL A 35 2.20 -2.72 -9.09
CA VAL A 35 2.57 -2.03 -7.85
C VAL A 35 3.19 -3.03 -6.86
N ARG A 36 2.64 -4.24 -6.76
CA ARG A 36 3.20 -5.29 -5.90
C ARG A 36 4.59 -5.75 -6.35
N GLU A 37 4.82 -5.82 -7.65
CA GLU A 37 6.15 -6.13 -8.19
C GLU A 37 7.15 -5.00 -7.89
N LEU A 38 6.73 -3.74 -8.01
CA LEU A 38 7.55 -2.59 -7.64
C LEU A 38 7.91 -2.61 -6.14
N ASP A 39 6.93 -2.86 -5.27
CA ASP A 39 7.11 -3.05 -3.83
C ASP A 39 8.19 -4.11 -3.52
N GLU A 40 8.12 -5.25 -4.18
CA GLU A 40 9.10 -6.33 -3.99
C GLU A 40 10.50 -5.91 -4.40
N ARG A 41 10.63 -5.23 -5.55
CA ARG A 41 11.92 -4.75 -6.05
C ARG A 41 12.51 -3.64 -5.19
N LEU A 42 11.68 -2.77 -4.62
CA LEU A 42 12.09 -1.75 -3.67
C LEU A 42 12.47 -2.31 -2.30
N GLY A 43 12.12 -3.57 -2.02
CA GLY A 43 12.35 -4.19 -0.72
C GLY A 43 11.47 -3.66 0.40
N LEU A 44 10.24 -3.22 0.07
CA LEU A 44 9.34 -2.56 1.02
C LEU A 44 9.10 -3.39 2.28
N GLU A 45 9.03 -4.72 2.18
CA GLU A 45 8.85 -5.59 3.37
C GLU A 45 10.00 -5.44 4.38
N ALA A 46 11.23 -5.37 3.90
CA ALA A 46 12.41 -5.19 4.76
C ALA A 46 12.43 -3.79 5.39
N ILE A 47 12.12 -2.76 4.60
CA ILE A 47 12.03 -1.37 5.09
C ILE A 47 10.94 -1.24 6.17
N ILE A 48 9.77 -1.83 5.95
CA ILE A 48 8.70 -1.85 6.95
C ILE A 48 9.16 -2.55 8.24
N ALA A 49 9.81 -3.71 8.11
CA ALA A 49 10.28 -4.48 9.26
C ALA A 49 11.36 -3.75 10.06
N GLU A 50 12.14 -2.88 9.42
CA GLU A 50 13.17 -2.08 10.07
C GLU A 50 12.58 -0.90 10.87
N HIS A 51 11.55 -0.26 10.33
CA HIS A 51 11.07 1.02 10.86
C HIS A 51 9.74 0.95 11.62
N LEU A 52 8.93 -0.09 11.42
CA LEU A 52 7.63 -0.20 12.09
C LEU A 52 7.62 -1.33 13.12
N SER A 53 7.03 -1.02 14.26
CA SER A 53 6.89 -1.94 15.38
C SER A 53 5.50 -2.60 15.40
N ASP A 54 5.49 -3.92 15.54
CA ASP A 54 4.27 -4.70 15.77
C ASP A 54 4.27 -5.27 17.19
N SER A 55 3.43 -4.74 18.05
CA SER A 55 3.32 -5.20 19.44
C SER A 55 2.51 -6.48 19.60
N ARG A 56 1.96 -7.01 18.53
CA ARG A 56 1.20 -8.27 18.61
C ARG A 56 2.15 -9.45 18.76
N HIS A 57 1.99 -10.18 19.83
CA HIS A 57 2.72 -11.39 20.11
C HIS A 57 1.75 -12.55 20.16
N GLY A 58 1.91 -13.56 19.30
CA GLY A 58 1.15 -14.79 19.41
C GLY A 58 0.90 -15.51 18.10
N LEU A 59 0.56 -16.80 18.24
CA LEU A 59 0.27 -17.70 17.13
C LEU A 59 -1.01 -17.32 16.35
N ASN A 60 -1.84 -16.45 16.90
CA ASN A 60 -3.12 -16.03 16.31
C ASN A 60 -3.01 -14.78 15.44
N THR A 61 -1.81 -14.23 15.22
CA THR A 61 -1.62 -13.09 14.29
C THR A 61 -1.92 -13.55 12.87
N GLN A 62 -3.11 -13.21 12.40
CA GLN A 62 -3.57 -13.65 11.08
C GLN A 62 -2.89 -12.91 9.93
N PHE A 63 -2.63 -11.60 10.10
CA PHE A 63 -2.01 -10.74 9.10
C PHE A 63 -0.74 -10.15 9.67
N ARG A 64 0.36 -10.21 8.93
CA ARG A 64 1.61 -9.55 9.29
C ARG A 64 1.46 -8.03 9.09
N LEU A 65 2.26 -7.26 9.78
CA LEU A 65 2.24 -5.79 9.64
C LEU A 65 2.45 -5.34 8.18
N PRO A 66 3.44 -5.87 7.42
CA PRO A 66 3.60 -5.51 6.02
C PRO A 66 2.37 -5.82 5.16
N ASP A 67 1.66 -6.92 5.43
CA ASP A 67 0.47 -7.30 4.67
C ASP A 67 -0.69 -6.31 4.91
N LEU A 68 -0.83 -5.82 6.16
CA LEU A 68 -1.84 -4.81 6.51
C LEU A 68 -1.51 -3.45 5.89
N LEU A 69 -0.25 -3.02 5.96
CA LEU A 69 0.17 -1.75 5.36
C LEU A 69 -0.01 -1.77 3.85
N ARG A 70 0.37 -2.87 3.18
CA ARG A 70 0.12 -3.04 1.75
C ARG A 70 -1.35 -2.91 1.41
N GLN A 71 -2.21 -3.63 2.13
CA GLN A 71 -3.65 -3.58 1.85
C GLN A 71 -4.21 -2.17 2.04
N SER A 72 -3.80 -1.46 3.09
CA SER A 72 -4.20 -0.08 3.35
C SER A 72 -3.76 0.87 2.22
N VAL A 73 -2.48 0.84 1.85
CA VAL A 73 -1.92 1.69 0.78
C VAL A 73 -2.52 1.34 -0.58
N TYR A 74 -2.60 0.05 -0.91
CA TYR A 74 -3.07 -0.39 -2.22
C TYR A 74 -4.56 -0.14 -2.43
N SER A 75 -5.37 -0.19 -1.36
CA SER A 75 -6.77 0.22 -1.44
C SER A 75 -6.87 1.67 -1.90
N ARG A 76 -6.10 2.57 -1.32
CA ARG A 76 -6.08 3.99 -1.69
C ARG A 76 -5.54 4.23 -3.09
N LEU A 77 -4.50 3.51 -3.49
CA LEU A 77 -3.99 3.57 -4.87
C LEU A 77 -5.00 3.10 -5.91
N ALA A 78 -5.90 2.19 -5.53
CA ALA A 78 -6.99 1.72 -6.38
C ALA A 78 -8.24 2.64 -6.34
N GLY A 79 -8.18 3.75 -5.58
CA GLY A 79 -9.28 4.71 -5.47
C GLY A 79 -10.31 4.40 -4.38
N TYR A 80 -10.03 3.47 -3.48
CA TYR A 80 -10.86 3.19 -2.31
C TYR A 80 -10.38 4.05 -1.14
N GLU A 81 -11.01 5.17 -0.93
CA GLU A 81 -10.54 6.21 0.00
C GLU A 81 -10.67 5.80 1.47
N ASP A 82 -11.66 4.98 1.79
CA ASP A 82 -11.94 4.54 3.15
C ASP A 82 -11.92 3.01 3.33
N LEU A 83 -12.20 2.55 4.54
CA LEU A 83 -12.19 1.14 4.91
C LEU A 83 -13.53 0.43 4.64
N ASN A 84 -14.58 1.12 4.18
CA ASN A 84 -15.90 0.53 3.99
C ASN A 84 -15.88 -0.58 2.93
N ASP A 85 -15.04 -0.42 1.91
CA ASP A 85 -14.86 -1.40 0.84
C ASP A 85 -14.02 -2.62 1.25
N ALA A 86 -13.34 -2.60 2.40
CA ALA A 86 -12.42 -3.66 2.79
C ALA A 86 -13.08 -5.06 2.84
N ALA A 87 -14.34 -5.14 3.25
CA ALA A 87 -15.08 -6.41 3.27
C ALA A 87 -15.24 -6.99 1.84
N ARG A 88 -15.57 -6.14 0.86
CA ARG A 88 -15.68 -6.50 -0.55
C ARG A 88 -14.31 -6.86 -1.14
N LEU A 89 -13.31 -6.03 -0.90
CA LEU A 89 -11.94 -6.24 -1.36
C LEU A 89 -11.30 -7.50 -0.76
N SER A 90 -11.71 -7.90 0.45
CA SER A 90 -11.18 -9.11 1.08
C SER A 90 -11.41 -10.39 0.29
N THR A 91 -12.43 -10.41 -0.57
CA THR A 91 -12.76 -11.54 -1.44
C THR A 91 -12.27 -11.35 -2.87
N ASP A 92 -11.79 -10.17 -3.22
CA ASP A 92 -11.28 -9.86 -4.56
C ASP A 92 -10.00 -10.66 -4.85
N PRO A 93 -9.91 -11.33 -6.01
CA PRO A 93 -8.75 -12.13 -6.36
C PRO A 93 -7.44 -11.35 -6.40
N THR A 94 -7.45 -10.10 -6.85
CA THR A 94 -6.25 -9.25 -6.91
C THR A 94 -5.78 -8.89 -5.51
N PHE A 95 -6.67 -8.42 -4.63
CA PHE A 95 -6.32 -8.10 -3.24
C PHE A 95 -5.83 -9.31 -2.45
N ARG A 96 -6.37 -10.48 -2.70
CA ARG A 96 -5.88 -11.73 -2.09
C ARG A 96 -4.48 -12.09 -2.58
N LEU A 97 -4.21 -11.88 -3.87
CA LEU A 97 -2.94 -12.20 -4.50
C LEU A 97 -1.81 -11.25 -4.04
N ILE A 98 -2.07 -9.95 -4.01
CA ILE A 98 -1.06 -8.93 -3.71
C ILE A 98 -0.73 -8.83 -2.23
N GLY A 99 -1.61 -9.25 -1.33
CA GLY A 99 -1.40 -9.16 0.12
C GLY A 99 -0.20 -9.99 0.57
N SER A 100 -0.30 -11.30 0.44
CA SER A 100 0.78 -12.21 0.82
C SER A 100 0.77 -13.46 -0.06
N PRO A 101 1.93 -13.87 -0.61
CA PRO A 101 2.03 -15.07 -1.43
C PRO A 101 1.64 -16.35 -0.69
N LYS A 102 1.67 -16.34 0.65
CA LYS A 102 1.26 -17.47 1.49
C LYS A 102 -0.24 -17.52 1.77
N ARG A 103 -0.99 -16.49 1.39
CA ARG A 103 -2.41 -16.30 1.74
C ARG A 103 -3.31 -16.01 0.55
N TRP A 104 -2.83 -16.17 -0.66
CA TRP A 104 -3.60 -15.92 -1.87
C TRP A 104 -4.91 -16.76 -1.95
N ASP A 105 -4.98 -17.89 -1.24
CA ASP A 105 -6.13 -18.77 -1.10
C ASP A 105 -7.10 -18.36 0.02
N ARG A 106 -6.74 -17.35 0.83
CA ARG A 106 -7.53 -16.86 1.95
C ARG A 106 -7.98 -15.42 1.69
N SER A 107 -8.99 -14.98 2.44
CA SER A 107 -9.45 -13.59 2.38
C SER A 107 -8.35 -12.62 2.85
N ALA A 108 -8.31 -11.43 2.26
CA ALA A 108 -7.56 -10.30 2.78
C ALA A 108 -8.19 -9.77 4.08
N ALA A 109 -7.59 -8.77 4.71
CA ALA A 109 -8.07 -8.26 5.99
C ALA A 109 -9.43 -7.55 5.83
N LEU A 110 -10.29 -7.75 6.81
CA LEU A 110 -11.60 -7.11 6.89
C LEU A 110 -11.50 -5.70 7.47
N THR A 111 -12.57 -4.93 7.32
CA THR A 111 -12.70 -3.55 7.80
C THR A 111 -12.27 -3.39 9.27
N SER A 112 -12.73 -4.26 10.18
CA SER A 112 -12.39 -4.17 11.59
C SER A 112 -10.88 -4.36 11.85
N THR A 113 -10.23 -5.23 11.10
CA THR A 113 -8.78 -5.47 11.22
C THR A 113 -7.98 -4.28 10.71
N LEU A 114 -8.35 -3.72 9.55
CA LEU A 114 -7.70 -2.54 8.99
C LEU A 114 -7.97 -1.30 9.84
N HIS A 115 -9.19 -1.13 10.35
CA HIS A 115 -9.54 -0.03 11.23
C HIS A 115 -8.63 -0.04 12.48
N TRP A 116 -8.57 -1.18 13.17
CA TRP A 116 -7.68 -1.33 14.31
C TRP A 116 -6.21 -1.05 13.94
N PHE A 117 -5.77 -1.55 12.79
CA PHE A 117 -4.41 -1.33 12.31
C PHE A 117 -4.11 0.16 12.11
N GLU A 118 -5.02 0.90 11.47
CA GLU A 118 -4.85 2.31 11.17
C GLU A 118 -5.01 3.20 12.41
N THR A 119 -5.92 2.86 13.33
CA THR A 119 -6.24 3.71 14.49
C THR A 119 -5.43 3.39 15.74
N GLU A 120 -5.01 2.14 15.92
CA GLU A 120 -4.37 1.71 17.17
C GLU A 120 -2.89 1.35 16.99
N LEU A 121 -2.51 0.84 15.82
CA LEU A 121 -1.13 0.42 15.60
C LEU A 121 -0.31 1.51 14.90
N LEU A 122 -0.81 2.05 13.80
CA LEU A 122 -0.08 3.08 13.05
C LEU A 122 0.00 4.42 13.75
N THR A 123 -0.98 4.75 14.60
CA THR A 123 -1.01 6.02 15.35
C THR A 123 -0.06 6.08 16.53
N ARG A 124 0.61 4.99 16.86
CA ARG A 124 1.66 5.01 17.88
C ARG A 124 2.81 5.91 17.45
N GLU A 125 3.34 6.68 18.38
CA GLU A 125 4.39 7.66 18.10
C GLU A 125 5.59 7.05 17.36
N GLU A 126 6.05 5.88 17.81
CA GLU A 126 7.14 5.16 17.16
C GLU A 126 6.81 4.77 15.70
N ASN A 127 5.56 4.41 15.42
CA ASN A 127 5.14 4.03 14.06
C ASN A 127 4.87 5.25 13.16
N LEU A 128 4.41 6.37 13.70
CA LEU A 128 4.32 7.62 12.95
C LEU A 128 5.70 8.10 12.48
N VAL A 129 6.68 8.08 13.38
CA VAL A 129 8.08 8.37 13.02
C VAL A 129 8.61 7.34 12.03
N GLY A 130 8.29 6.06 12.25
CA GLY A 130 8.67 4.96 11.38
C GLY A 130 8.11 5.10 9.96
N LEU A 131 6.87 5.56 9.79
CA LEU A 131 6.28 5.80 8.45
C LEU A 131 7.04 6.87 7.67
N MET A 132 7.53 7.91 8.34
CA MET A 132 8.38 8.92 7.69
C MET A 132 9.70 8.31 7.22
N ALA A 133 10.29 7.42 8.01
CA ALA A 133 11.51 6.71 7.65
C ALA A 133 11.26 5.71 6.49
N VAL A 134 10.16 4.96 6.52
CA VAL A 134 9.74 4.10 5.40
C VAL A 134 9.65 4.89 4.09
N ASN A 135 8.97 6.04 4.12
CA ASN A 135 8.84 6.88 2.93
C ASN A 135 10.19 7.35 2.39
N ARG A 136 11.07 7.84 3.28
CA ARG A 136 12.42 8.27 2.92
C ARG A 136 13.23 7.14 2.26
N ASP A 137 13.21 5.95 2.84
CA ASP A 137 14.02 4.84 2.39
C ASP A 137 13.50 4.23 1.08
N VAL A 138 12.16 4.21 0.88
CA VAL A 138 11.55 3.85 -0.41
C VAL A 138 12.01 4.80 -1.52
N ILE A 139 12.00 6.11 -1.26
CA ILE A 139 12.50 7.12 -2.20
C ILE A 139 13.99 6.89 -2.48
N GLY A 140 14.80 6.70 -1.43
CA GLY A 140 16.23 6.45 -1.58
C GLY A 140 16.54 5.19 -2.40
N HIS A 141 15.77 4.11 -2.23
CA HIS A 141 15.91 2.92 -3.06
C HIS A 141 15.52 3.19 -4.53
N ALA A 142 14.43 3.91 -4.77
CA ALA A 142 14.02 4.28 -6.13
C ALA A 142 15.08 5.14 -6.84
N GLU A 143 15.71 6.07 -6.15
CA GLU A 143 16.78 6.92 -6.68
C GLU A 143 18.05 6.12 -7.06
N THR A 144 18.25 4.94 -6.48
CA THR A 144 19.37 4.08 -6.93
C THR A 144 19.19 3.54 -8.34
N TRP A 145 17.95 3.45 -8.80
CA TRP A 145 17.63 2.92 -10.15
C TRP A 145 17.63 4.01 -11.21
N ASP A 146 17.17 5.19 -10.85
CA ASP A 146 17.11 6.34 -11.76
C ASP A 146 17.65 7.57 -11.03
N ARG A 147 18.95 7.77 -11.13
CA ARG A 147 19.61 8.94 -10.54
C ARG A 147 19.25 10.18 -11.32
N SER A 148 18.44 11.02 -10.67
CA SER A 148 18.20 12.37 -11.17
C SER A 148 19.28 13.34 -10.66
N ASP A 149 19.88 14.10 -11.57
CA ASP A 149 20.79 15.19 -11.21
C ASP A 149 20.05 16.37 -10.53
N ARG A 150 18.73 16.35 -10.55
CA ARG A 150 17.89 17.42 -10.01
C ARG A 150 16.61 16.86 -9.40
N THR A 151 16.42 17.13 -8.11
CA THR A 151 15.16 16.91 -7.41
C THR A 151 14.32 18.17 -7.45
N VAL A 152 13.09 18.07 -7.95
CA VAL A 152 12.10 19.16 -7.91
C VAL A 152 11.08 18.81 -6.84
N LEU A 153 10.99 19.66 -5.82
CA LEU A 153 9.95 19.55 -4.80
C LEU A 153 8.80 20.49 -5.22
N ASP A 154 7.65 19.91 -5.43
CA ASP A 154 6.40 20.65 -5.59
C ASP A 154 5.67 20.64 -4.25
N MET A 155 5.33 21.82 -3.76
CA MET A 155 4.65 21.99 -2.48
C MET A 155 3.35 22.73 -2.73
N ASP A 156 2.26 22.05 -2.50
CA ASP A 156 0.93 22.65 -2.54
C ASP A 156 0.27 22.54 -1.15
N SER A 157 -0.63 23.48 -0.87
CA SER A 157 -1.43 23.44 0.34
C SER A 157 -2.68 22.60 0.09
N SER A 158 -2.96 21.68 0.99
CA SER A 158 -4.16 20.86 0.98
C SER A 158 -5.03 21.16 2.18
N GLU A 159 -6.34 21.20 1.96
CA GLU A 159 -7.31 21.25 3.05
C GLU A 159 -7.53 19.85 3.61
N SER A 160 -7.56 19.75 4.94
CA SER A 160 -8.04 18.56 5.65
C SER A 160 -9.27 18.97 6.47
N PRO A 161 -10.50 18.86 5.90
CA PRO A 161 -11.70 19.28 6.59
C PRO A 161 -11.88 18.54 7.92
N VAL A 162 -12.17 19.28 8.96
CA VAL A 162 -12.44 18.75 10.29
C VAL A 162 -13.93 18.52 10.47
N HIS A 163 -14.30 17.34 10.94
CA HIS A 163 -15.68 17.02 11.26
C HIS A 163 -15.84 16.90 12.78
N GLY A 164 -16.59 17.82 13.37
CA GLY A 164 -16.82 17.87 14.81
C GLY A 164 -15.65 18.51 15.58
N GLN A 165 -15.47 18.08 16.84
CA GLN A 165 -14.38 18.58 17.71
C GLN A 165 -13.19 17.65 17.64
N GLN A 166 -12.26 17.93 16.74
CA GLN A 166 -10.99 17.19 16.66
C GLN A 166 -9.89 17.92 17.43
N GLU A 167 -9.11 17.16 18.17
CA GLU A 167 -7.95 17.69 18.88
C GLU A 167 -6.91 18.22 17.88
N GLY A 168 -6.38 19.40 18.14
CA GLY A 168 -5.38 20.05 17.28
C GLY A 168 -5.96 20.75 16.03
N SER A 169 -7.30 20.77 15.86
CA SER A 169 -7.91 21.52 14.77
C SER A 169 -7.67 23.02 14.96
N ALA A 170 -7.38 23.72 13.85
CA ALA A 170 -7.18 25.17 13.83
C ALA A 170 -7.80 25.77 12.59
N TYR A 171 -8.33 26.98 12.74
CA TYR A 171 -8.86 27.74 11.61
C TYR A 171 -7.77 28.05 10.59
N ASN A 172 -8.02 27.69 9.34
CA ASN A 172 -7.14 27.99 8.21
C ASN A 172 -7.73 29.12 7.36
N GLY A 173 -7.16 30.32 7.48
CA GLY A 173 -7.66 31.50 6.75
C GLY A 173 -7.49 31.45 5.23
N HIS A 174 -6.71 30.51 4.70
CA HIS A 174 -6.59 30.33 3.24
C HIS A 174 -7.79 29.57 2.66
N PHE A 175 -8.29 28.58 3.38
CA PHE A 175 -9.46 27.79 2.98
C PHE A 175 -10.76 28.24 3.67
N GLU A 176 -10.68 29.22 4.57
CA GLU A 176 -11.83 29.72 5.36
C GLU A 176 -12.57 28.61 6.15
N SER A 177 -11.84 27.59 6.60
CA SER A 177 -12.36 26.40 7.27
C SER A 177 -11.54 26.04 8.51
N VAL A 178 -12.08 25.15 9.37
CA VAL A 178 -11.41 24.58 10.54
C VAL A 178 -11.05 23.13 10.26
#